data_be0ca8cdca16c651d40e85d5abf19192
#
_entry.id   be0ca8cdca16c651d40e85d5abf19192
#
_cell.length_a   1.000
_cell.length_b   1.000
_cell.length_c   1.000
_cell.angle_alpha   90.00
_cell.angle_beta   90.00
_cell.angle_gamma   90.00
#
_symmetry.space_group_name_H-M   'P 1'
#
loop_
_entity.id
_entity.type
_entity.pdbx_description
1 polymer ?
#
loop_
_entity_poly.entity_id
_entity_poly.type
_entity_poly.pdbx_seq_one_letter_code
_entity_poly.pdbx_strand_id
1 'polypeptide(L)'
;VSFFHGTGQGLPELVAMHHKVLRVFTRGISTFKLVDVSPEVSRALAERQPVLALESTIITHGMPYPRNLEMAESVEQIVREQTNTRRQKPQPAKFTRPFKNDAKLACFKGAVPATIGIVGGRVKVGLERDSMVELAILKTPAVKTSRRDFPYVLSKGLNGGTTVSGTIIVANLVGIKVFATGGIGGVHRGGEVSMDVSADLTELGRNPVTVVSSGVKSILDIGRTLEYLVTTPLIHDRWLCFSKDGTHD
;
A
#
# COMPACT_ATOMS: atom_id res chain seq x y z
N VAL A 1 48.58 -11.88 -22.89
CA VAL A 1 47.52 -12.32 -22.02
C VAL A 1 48.17 -12.47 -20.64
N SER A 2 48.00 -11.45 -19.81
CA SER A 2 48.58 -11.41 -18.47
C SER A 2 47.46 -11.43 -17.46
N PHE A 3 47.38 -12.48 -16.64
CA PHE A 3 46.37 -12.62 -15.60
C PHE A 3 46.76 -11.76 -14.40
N PHE A 4 45.89 -10.85 -14.01
CA PHE A 4 45.97 -10.14 -12.73
C PHE A 4 45.50 -11.09 -11.61
N HIS A 5 46.44 -11.48 -10.73
CA HIS A 5 46.12 -12.00 -9.42
C HIS A 5 45.86 -10.83 -8.47
N GLY A 6 44.60 -10.52 -8.25
CA GLY A 6 44.18 -9.59 -7.21
C GLY A 6 43.79 -10.34 -5.96
N THR A 7 44.55 -10.11 -4.90
CA THR A 7 44.39 -10.68 -3.56
C THR A 7 42.99 -10.35 -2.98
N GLY A 8 42.28 -11.38 -2.55
CA GLY A 8 40.88 -11.36 -2.10
C GLY A 8 40.62 -10.68 -0.73
N GLN A 9 41.17 -9.52 -0.47
CA GLN A 9 40.98 -8.79 0.81
C GLN A 9 39.97 -7.60 0.70
N GLY A 10 39.49 -7.25 -0.48
CA GLY A 10 38.64 -6.07 -0.67
C GLY A 10 37.12 -6.28 -0.51
N LEU A 11 36.59 -7.50 -0.62
CA LEU A 11 35.16 -7.76 -0.58
C LEU A 11 34.48 -7.57 0.78
N PRO A 12 35.08 -7.96 1.93
CA PRO A 12 34.44 -7.73 3.23
C PRO A 12 34.34 -6.27 3.62
N GLU A 13 35.32 -5.44 3.23
CA GLU A 13 35.32 -4.00 3.53
C GLU A 13 34.29 -3.23 2.65
N LEU A 14 34.16 -3.60 1.39
CA LEU A 14 33.14 -2.99 0.50
C LEU A 14 31.71 -3.29 0.96
N VAL A 15 31.45 -4.53 1.40
CA VAL A 15 30.14 -4.93 1.96
C VAL A 15 29.89 -4.24 3.29
N ALA A 16 30.90 -4.12 4.15
CA ALA A 16 30.80 -3.41 5.42
C ALA A 16 30.60 -1.89 5.23
N MET A 17 31.25 -1.32 4.20
CA MET A 17 31.06 0.08 3.82
C MET A 17 29.68 0.34 3.24
N HIS A 18 29.16 -0.58 2.42
CA HIS A 18 27.78 -0.52 1.89
C HIS A 18 26.75 -0.58 3.01
N HIS A 19 26.92 -1.45 4.00
CA HIS A 19 26.07 -1.51 5.19
C HIS A 19 26.19 -0.30 6.11
N LYS A 20 27.41 0.29 6.23
CA LYS A 20 27.61 1.53 6.98
C LYS A 20 26.99 2.74 6.27
N VAL A 21 27.13 2.83 4.96
CA VAL A 21 26.50 3.90 4.15
C VAL A 21 24.99 3.77 4.20
N LEU A 22 24.42 2.57 4.09
CA LEU A 22 22.99 2.35 4.28
C LEU A 22 22.52 2.72 5.70
N ARG A 23 23.32 2.41 6.75
CA ARG A 23 23.01 2.80 8.14
C ARG A 23 23.15 4.30 8.41
N VAL A 24 24.04 4.99 7.71
CA VAL A 24 24.18 6.46 7.81
C VAL A 24 23.00 7.15 7.10
N PHE A 25 22.55 6.62 5.96
CA PHE A 25 21.33 7.12 5.30
C PHE A 25 20.05 6.84 6.10
N THR A 26 20.01 5.77 6.90
CA THR A 26 18.85 5.45 7.77
C THR A 26 18.90 6.16 9.14
N ARG A 27 20.03 6.79 9.51
CA ARG A 27 20.17 7.46 10.83
C ARG A 27 20.24 8.98 10.80
N GLY A 28 20.25 9.63 9.65
CA GLY A 28 20.63 11.05 9.61
C GLY A 28 19.74 12.03 8.88
N ILE A 29 18.83 11.59 8.03
CA ILE A 29 17.86 12.50 7.38
C ILE A 29 16.48 12.09 7.87
N SER A 30 15.89 12.95 8.66
CA SER A 30 14.54 12.84 9.19
C SER A 30 13.52 12.66 8.04
N THR A 31 13.43 11.46 7.49
CA THR A 31 12.36 11.05 6.55
C THR A 31 10.99 11.37 7.15
N PHE A 32 10.90 11.40 8.49
CA PHE A 32 9.73 11.82 9.24
C PHE A 32 9.37 13.31 9.13
N LYS A 33 10.28 14.18 8.65
CA LYS A 33 9.94 15.61 8.48
C LYS A 33 8.87 15.88 7.44
N LEU A 34 8.67 14.97 6.49
CA LEU A 34 7.68 15.09 5.41
C LEU A 34 6.48 14.15 5.58
N VAL A 35 6.41 13.40 6.69
CA VAL A 35 5.32 12.46 6.98
C VAL A 35 4.60 12.91 8.24
N ASP A 36 3.31 13.17 8.11
CA ASP A 36 2.43 13.50 9.21
C ASP A 36 1.51 12.30 9.45
N VAL A 37 1.60 11.73 10.64
CA VAL A 37 0.71 10.65 11.09
C VAL A 37 -0.36 11.27 11.98
N SER A 38 -1.63 11.00 11.70
CA SER A 38 -2.73 11.53 12.51
C SER A 38 -2.62 11.07 13.97
N PRO A 39 -3.12 11.85 14.94
CA PRO A 39 -3.05 11.49 16.36
C PRO A 39 -3.73 10.13 16.64
N GLU A 40 -4.82 9.81 15.95
CA GLU A 40 -5.53 8.53 16.07
C GLU A 40 -4.66 7.37 15.63
N VAL A 41 -4.09 7.44 14.42
CA VAL A 41 -3.21 6.40 13.88
C VAL A 41 -1.93 6.27 14.72
N SER A 42 -1.33 7.37 15.13
CA SER A 42 -0.13 7.38 15.97
C SER A 42 -0.36 6.67 17.30
N ARG A 43 -1.49 6.95 17.97
CA ARG A 43 -1.90 6.27 19.19
C ARG A 43 -2.12 4.78 18.97
N ALA A 44 -2.87 4.42 17.92
CA ALA A 44 -3.15 3.03 17.60
C ALA A 44 -1.87 2.22 17.36
N LEU A 45 -0.90 2.79 16.64
CA LEU A 45 0.39 2.14 16.42
C LEU A 45 1.20 1.98 17.71
N ALA A 46 1.22 3.00 18.58
CA ALA A 46 1.91 2.96 19.86
C ALA A 46 1.29 1.89 20.81
N GLU A 47 -0.02 1.78 20.80
CA GLU A 47 -0.79 0.80 21.61
C GLU A 47 -0.89 -0.58 20.93
N ARG A 48 -0.24 -0.77 19.79
CA ARG A 48 -0.30 -2.01 19.00
C ARG A 48 -1.72 -2.42 18.61
N GLN A 49 -2.60 -1.45 18.45
CA GLN A 49 -3.92 -1.70 17.90
C GLN A 49 -3.83 -1.97 16.39
N PRO A 50 -4.76 -2.74 15.81
CA PRO A 50 -4.80 -2.94 14.37
C PRO A 50 -5.01 -1.63 13.62
N VAL A 51 -4.15 -1.35 12.63
CA VAL A 51 -4.29 -0.23 11.72
C VAL A 51 -4.37 -0.77 10.29
N LEU A 52 -5.34 -0.29 9.53
CA LEU A 52 -5.57 -0.66 8.14
C LEU A 52 -5.25 0.51 7.22
N ALA A 53 -4.22 0.37 6.38
CA ALA A 53 -3.94 1.37 5.36
C ALA A 53 -4.98 1.33 4.24
N LEU A 54 -5.29 2.50 3.67
CA LEU A 54 -6.15 2.69 2.52
C LEU A 54 -5.47 3.63 1.52
N GLU A 55 -5.63 3.39 0.22
CA GLU A 55 -5.09 4.27 -0.82
C GLU A 55 -5.97 5.50 -1.07
N SER A 56 -5.41 6.52 -1.71
CA SER A 56 -6.14 7.74 -2.07
C SER A 56 -6.26 8.00 -3.57
N THR A 57 -5.67 7.15 -4.44
CA THR A 57 -5.87 7.30 -5.89
C THR A 57 -7.34 7.22 -6.28
N ILE A 58 -8.13 6.41 -5.57
CA ILE A 58 -9.56 6.32 -5.83
C ILE A 58 -10.31 7.63 -5.52
N ILE A 59 -9.81 8.40 -4.56
CA ILE A 59 -10.36 9.72 -4.22
C ILE A 59 -10.01 10.73 -5.32
N THR A 60 -8.76 10.72 -5.80
CA THR A 60 -8.25 11.73 -6.72
C THR A 60 -8.50 11.42 -8.19
N HIS A 61 -8.58 10.13 -8.57
CA HIS A 61 -8.63 9.67 -9.96
C HIS A 61 -9.69 8.59 -10.21
N GLY A 62 -10.43 8.15 -9.20
CA GLY A 62 -11.35 7.03 -9.33
C GLY A 62 -12.71 7.43 -9.84
N MET A 63 -13.30 8.44 -9.26
CA MET A 63 -14.65 8.90 -9.61
C MET A 63 -14.82 10.39 -9.33
N PRO A 64 -15.82 11.05 -9.96
CA PRO A 64 -16.05 12.48 -9.78
C PRO A 64 -16.59 12.80 -8.38
N TYR A 65 -16.32 14.04 -7.94
CA TYR A 65 -16.93 14.61 -6.74
C TYR A 65 -18.47 14.73 -6.94
N PRO A 66 -19.31 14.47 -5.93
CA PRO A 66 -18.95 14.13 -4.54
C PRO A 66 -18.76 12.63 -4.26
N ARG A 67 -19.02 11.74 -5.23
CA ARG A 67 -19.01 10.28 -5.03
C ARG A 67 -17.67 9.73 -4.55
N ASN A 68 -16.58 10.34 -4.98
CA ASN A 68 -15.23 9.95 -4.53
C ASN A 68 -15.05 10.16 -3.02
N LEU A 69 -15.54 11.26 -2.48
CA LEU A 69 -15.51 11.57 -1.04
C LEU A 69 -16.45 10.64 -0.26
N GLU A 70 -17.69 10.51 -0.69
CA GLU A 70 -18.69 9.63 -0.07
C GLU A 70 -18.18 8.18 0.03
N MET A 71 -17.52 7.71 -1.03
CA MET A 71 -16.94 6.37 -1.06
C MET A 71 -15.80 6.25 -0.05
N ALA A 72 -14.89 7.23 0.02
CA ALA A 72 -13.77 7.19 0.96
C ALA A 72 -14.26 7.20 2.42
N GLU A 73 -15.20 8.08 2.75
CA GLU A 73 -15.82 8.15 4.08
C GLU A 73 -16.55 6.84 4.42
N SER A 74 -17.29 6.27 3.47
CA SER A 74 -17.98 4.98 3.66
C SER A 74 -17.02 3.83 3.92
N VAL A 75 -15.89 3.75 3.21
CA VAL A 75 -14.88 2.71 3.43
C VAL A 75 -14.26 2.83 4.82
N GLU A 76 -13.89 4.04 5.26
CA GLU A 76 -13.39 4.24 6.62
C GLU A 76 -14.42 3.88 7.68
N GLN A 77 -15.68 4.24 7.46
CA GLN A 77 -16.78 3.89 8.36
C GLN A 77 -16.95 2.36 8.47
N ILE A 78 -16.91 1.64 7.35
CA ILE A 78 -16.98 0.16 7.35
C ILE A 78 -15.84 -0.43 8.18
N VAL A 79 -14.62 0.07 8.04
CA VAL A 79 -13.47 -0.37 8.84
C VAL A 79 -13.73 -0.16 10.32
N ARG A 80 -14.27 0.99 10.71
CA ARG A 80 -14.61 1.33 12.10
C ARG A 80 -15.76 0.51 12.66
N GLU A 81 -16.82 0.27 11.87
CA GLU A 81 -18.03 -0.44 12.31
C GLU A 81 -17.81 -1.94 12.52
N GLN A 82 -16.95 -2.58 11.75
CA GLN A 82 -16.55 -3.96 11.97
C GLN A 82 -15.99 -4.18 13.39
N THR A 83 -15.71 -3.09 14.12
CA THR A 83 -15.30 -3.06 15.53
C THR A 83 -16.45 -3.35 16.50
N ASN A 84 -17.67 -2.93 16.18
CA ASN A 84 -18.78 -2.86 17.15
C ASN A 84 -19.72 -4.07 17.11
N THR A 85 -19.59 -4.97 16.13
CA THR A 85 -20.53 -6.09 15.91
C THR A 85 -20.35 -7.26 16.88
N ARG A 86 -19.61 -7.12 17.97
CA ARG A 86 -19.53 -8.17 19.02
C ARG A 86 -20.83 -8.42 19.78
N ARG A 87 -21.90 -7.63 19.55
CA ARG A 87 -23.18 -7.80 20.26
C ARG A 87 -24.30 -8.46 19.43
N GLN A 88 -24.12 -8.65 18.14
CA GLN A 88 -25.10 -9.40 17.35
C GLN A 88 -24.48 -10.71 16.87
N LYS A 89 -25.15 -11.84 17.20
CA LYS A 89 -24.78 -13.15 16.65
C LYS A 89 -24.74 -13.02 15.13
N PRO A 90 -23.66 -13.47 14.47
CA PRO A 90 -23.61 -13.42 13.02
C PRO A 90 -24.79 -14.22 12.47
N GLN A 91 -25.66 -13.56 11.69
CA GLN A 91 -26.60 -14.31 10.85
C GLN A 91 -25.75 -15.15 9.88
N PRO A 92 -26.06 -16.44 9.69
CA PRO A 92 -25.29 -17.26 8.78
C PRO A 92 -25.50 -16.73 7.37
N ALA A 93 -24.51 -16.02 6.85
CA ALA A 93 -24.39 -15.84 5.42
C ALA A 93 -24.38 -17.27 4.84
N LYS A 94 -25.24 -17.53 3.84
CA LYS A 94 -25.34 -18.81 3.13
C LYS A 94 -24.07 -19.07 2.32
N PHE A 95 -22.93 -19.15 2.98
CA PHE A 95 -21.64 -19.53 2.41
C PHE A 95 -21.22 -20.84 3.08
N THR A 96 -21.59 -21.93 2.44
CA THR A 96 -21.35 -23.29 2.90
C THR A 96 -19.96 -23.78 2.53
N ARG A 97 -18.90 -23.16 3.04
CA ARG A 97 -17.61 -23.85 3.28
C ARG A 97 -16.89 -23.16 4.43
N PRO A 98 -16.55 -23.89 5.51
CA PRO A 98 -15.80 -23.31 6.60
C PRO A 98 -14.35 -23.11 6.16
N PHE A 99 -13.94 -21.87 5.95
CA PHE A 99 -12.52 -21.53 5.96
C PHE A 99 -12.00 -21.80 7.38
N LYS A 100 -11.10 -22.76 7.52
CA LYS A 100 -10.43 -23.11 8.79
C LYS A 100 -9.55 -21.99 9.39
N ASN A 101 -9.68 -20.76 8.96
CA ASN A 101 -8.86 -19.62 9.39
C ASN A 101 -9.69 -18.39 9.80
N ASP A 102 -10.79 -18.59 10.54
CA ASP A 102 -11.56 -17.48 11.15
C ASP A 102 -10.70 -16.55 12.03
N ALA A 103 -9.55 -17.02 12.49
CA ALA A 103 -8.61 -16.25 13.29
C ALA A 103 -7.96 -15.08 12.52
N LYS A 104 -7.76 -15.20 11.20
CA LYS A 104 -7.17 -14.10 10.40
C LYS A 104 -8.17 -12.98 10.09
N LEU A 105 -9.44 -13.31 9.90
CA LEU A 105 -10.51 -12.30 9.72
C LEU A 105 -10.85 -11.58 11.05
N ALA A 106 -10.63 -12.24 12.18
CA ALA A 106 -10.77 -11.62 13.50
C ALA A 106 -9.73 -10.53 13.78
N CYS A 107 -8.63 -10.48 13.01
CA CYS A 107 -7.56 -9.49 13.16
C CYS A 107 -7.99 -8.07 12.78
N PHE A 108 -9.09 -7.90 12.02
CA PHE A 108 -9.59 -6.59 11.59
C PHE A 108 -10.65 -5.99 12.53
N LYS A 109 -11.05 -6.72 13.57
CA LYS A 109 -11.98 -6.20 14.57
C LYS A 109 -11.29 -5.13 15.40
N GLY A 110 -11.70 -3.88 15.21
CA GLY A 110 -11.15 -2.73 15.91
C GLY A 110 -10.00 -2.05 15.20
N ALA A 111 -9.89 -2.22 13.89
CA ALA A 111 -8.86 -1.55 13.13
C ALA A 111 -9.17 -0.04 13.00
N VAL A 112 -8.12 0.75 13.12
CA VAL A 112 -8.16 2.18 12.82
C VAL A 112 -7.87 2.34 11.33
N PRO A 113 -8.75 2.97 10.52
CA PRO A 113 -8.46 3.25 9.13
C PRO A 113 -7.40 4.34 9.03
N ALA A 114 -6.48 4.15 8.11
CA ALA A 114 -5.40 5.09 7.82
C ALA A 114 -5.34 5.33 6.31
N THR A 115 -6.19 6.23 5.81
CA THR A 115 -6.12 6.66 4.41
C THR A 115 -4.86 7.46 4.21
N ILE A 116 -4.05 7.09 3.19
CA ILE A 116 -2.74 7.68 2.92
C ILE A 116 -2.82 8.52 1.64
N GLY A 117 -2.37 9.78 1.74
CA GLY A 117 -2.32 10.72 0.63
C GLY A 117 -1.24 11.76 0.81
N ILE A 118 -1.12 12.69 -0.13
CA ILE A 118 -0.17 13.80 -0.07
C ILE A 118 -0.94 15.11 -0.23
N VAL A 119 -0.77 16.00 0.74
CA VAL A 119 -1.37 17.33 0.74
C VAL A 119 -0.29 18.37 0.96
N GLY A 120 -0.19 19.34 0.04
CA GLY A 120 0.81 20.40 0.11
C GLY A 120 2.26 19.90 0.19
N GLY A 121 2.59 18.79 -0.51
CA GLY A 121 3.91 18.17 -0.48
C GLY A 121 4.25 17.44 0.81
N ARG A 122 3.27 17.14 1.64
CA ARG A 122 3.46 16.35 2.87
C ARG A 122 2.65 15.06 2.80
N VAL A 123 3.28 13.95 3.10
CA VAL A 123 2.60 12.65 3.21
C VAL A 123 1.75 12.66 4.47
N LYS A 124 0.48 12.40 4.33
CA LYS A 124 -0.48 12.26 5.42
C LYS A 124 -0.85 10.79 5.59
N VAL A 125 -0.82 10.30 6.82
CA VAL A 125 -1.23 8.94 7.19
C VAL A 125 -2.38 9.03 8.17
N GLY A 126 -3.57 8.60 7.73
CA GLY A 126 -4.84 8.92 8.39
C GLY A 126 -5.26 10.34 8.00
N LEU A 127 -5.74 10.49 6.75
CA LEU A 127 -6.25 11.77 6.25
C LEU A 127 -7.41 12.24 7.13
N GLU A 128 -7.31 13.47 7.61
CA GLU A 128 -8.44 14.16 8.23
C GLU A 128 -9.45 14.54 7.16
N ARG A 129 -10.71 14.76 7.57
CA ARG A 129 -11.82 15.04 6.65
C ARG A 129 -11.52 16.20 5.71
N ASP A 130 -10.95 17.29 6.21
CA ASP A 130 -10.64 18.47 5.39
C ASP A 130 -9.60 18.16 4.31
N SER A 131 -8.58 17.36 4.64
CA SER A 131 -7.59 16.87 3.67
C SER A 131 -8.21 15.92 2.64
N MET A 132 -9.16 15.07 3.03
CA MET A 132 -9.89 14.22 2.08
C MET A 132 -10.75 15.08 1.14
N VAL A 133 -11.44 16.08 1.66
CA VAL A 133 -12.23 17.03 0.86
C VAL A 133 -11.34 17.77 -0.13
N GLU A 134 -10.17 18.25 0.29
CA GLU A 134 -9.21 18.92 -0.58
C GLU A 134 -8.78 18.02 -1.75
N LEU A 135 -8.42 16.77 -1.45
CA LEU A 135 -8.06 15.79 -2.49
C LEU A 135 -9.24 15.40 -3.38
N ALA A 136 -10.46 15.38 -2.86
CA ALA A 136 -11.65 14.97 -3.60
C ALA A 136 -12.15 16.04 -4.56
N ILE A 137 -12.10 17.32 -4.16
CA ILE A 137 -12.62 18.43 -4.97
C ILE A 137 -11.68 18.75 -6.15
N LEU A 138 -10.40 18.41 -6.04
CA LEU A 138 -9.38 18.64 -7.08
C LEU A 138 -9.28 20.11 -7.54
N LYS A 139 -9.49 21.08 -6.64
CA LYS A 139 -9.20 22.49 -6.94
C LYS A 139 -7.78 22.68 -7.47
N THR A 140 -6.85 21.91 -6.93
CA THR A 140 -5.49 21.75 -7.43
C THR A 140 -5.35 20.31 -7.93
N PRO A 141 -4.95 20.09 -9.20
CA PRO A 141 -4.76 18.74 -9.71
C PRO A 141 -3.84 17.92 -8.81
N ALA A 142 -4.32 16.77 -8.34
CA ALA A 142 -3.50 15.85 -7.58
C ALA A 142 -2.71 14.94 -8.53
N VAL A 143 -1.44 14.71 -8.24
CA VAL A 143 -0.60 13.78 -9.00
C VAL A 143 -0.92 12.35 -8.58
N LYS A 144 -1.13 11.44 -9.53
CA LYS A 144 -1.19 10.01 -9.25
C LYS A 144 0.20 9.55 -8.85
N THR A 145 0.40 9.26 -7.56
CA THR A 145 1.72 9.13 -6.96
C THR A 145 2.08 7.67 -6.69
N SER A 146 3.07 7.18 -7.43
CA SER A 146 3.78 5.92 -7.20
C SER A 146 5.21 6.21 -6.69
N ARG A 147 6.04 5.18 -6.54
CA ARG A 147 7.43 5.35 -6.04
C ARG A 147 8.19 6.48 -6.70
N ARG A 148 8.17 6.55 -8.05
CA ARG A 148 8.94 7.51 -8.83
C ARG A 148 8.48 8.96 -8.65
N ASP A 149 7.22 9.15 -8.26
CA ASP A 149 6.59 10.47 -8.23
C ASP A 149 6.78 11.19 -6.90
N PHE A 150 7.09 10.45 -5.80
CA PHE A 150 7.28 11.06 -4.48
C PHE A 150 8.26 12.22 -4.46
N PRO A 151 9.50 12.11 -5.02
CA PRO A 151 10.44 13.23 -4.97
C PRO A 151 9.90 14.48 -5.64
N TYR A 152 9.21 14.32 -6.77
CA TYR A 152 8.62 15.42 -7.51
C TYR A 152 7.48 16.08 -6.72
N VAL A 153 6.51 15.27 -6.26
CA VAL A 153 5.32 15.76 -5.55
C VAL A 153 5.71 16.48 -4.26
N LEU A 154 6.62 15.88 -3.49
CA LEU A 154 7.05 16.44 -2.21
C LEU A 154 7.88 17.72 -2.40
N SER A 155 8.82 17.73 -3.34
CA SER A 155 9.71 18.90 -3.57
C SER A 155 8.96 20.11 -4.14
N LYS A 156 7.86 19.87 -4.86
CA LYS A 156 7.04 20.93 -5.46
C LYS A 156 5.86 21.36 -4.59
N GLY A 157 5.68 20.75 -3.41
CA GLY A 157 4.56 21.07 -2.53
C GLY A 157 3.18 20.72 -3.12
N LEU A 158 3.11 19.68 -3.98
CA LEU A 158 1.89 19.32 -4.71
C LEU A 158 1.00 18.38 -3.87
N ASN A 159 -0.26 18.28 -4.30
CA ASN A 159 -1.19 17.25 -3.83
C ASN A 159 -0.98 15.96 -4.61
N GLY A 160 -1.16 14.82 -3.95
CA GLY A 160 -0.97 13.51 -4.56
C GLY A 160 -1.90 12.44 -4.00
N GLY A 161 -2.52 11.68 -4.91
CA GLY A 161 -3.20 10.44 -4.57
C GLY A 161 -2.22 9.27 -4.63
N THR A 162 -2.01 8.57 -3.50
CA THR A 162 -1.12 7.42 -3.48
C THR A 162 -1.76 6.21 -4.15
N THR A 163 -1.03 5.59 -5.08
CA THR A 163 -1.39 4.31 -5.69
C THR A 163 -1.16 3.17 -4.70
N VAL A 164 -1.49 1.94 -5.08
CA VAL A 164 -1.15 0.74 -4.30
C VAL A 164 0.35 0.75 -3.94
N SER A 165 1.22 0.96 -4.94
CA SER A 165 2.67 1.11 -4.74
C SER A 165 3.02 2.21 -3.73
N GLY A 166 2.47 3.41 -3.91
CA GLY A 166 2.73 4.53 -3.01
C GLY A 166 2.26 4.25 -1.58
N THR A 167 1.08 3.67 -1.45
CA THR A 167 0.48 3.32 -0.16
C THR A 167 1.28 2.25 0.58
N ILE A 168 1.75 1.20 -0.10
CA ILE A 168 2.60 0.15 0.48
C ILE A 168 3.89 0.75 1.05
N ILE A 169 4.55 1.63 0.29
CA ILE A 169 5.81 2.28 0.73
C ILE A 169 5.59 3.05 2.03
N VAL A 170 4.55 3.89 2.07
CA VAL A 170 4.26 4.72 3.25
C VAL A 170 3.80 3.87 4.43
N ALA A 171 2.92 2.89 4.20
CA ALA A 171 2.47 1.96 5.22
C ALA A 171 3.65 1.24 5.90
N ASN A 172 4.59 0.72 5.09
CA ASN A 172 5.80 0.10 5.62
C ASN A 172 6.67 1.09 6.42
N LEU A 173 6.83 2.31 5.92
CA LEU A 173 7.63 3.36 6.57
C LEU A 173 7.14 3.67 7.99
N VAL A 174 5.81 3.74 8.19
CA VAL A 174 5.21 4.05 9.49
C VAL A 174 4.85 2.81 10.32
N GLY A 175 5.14 1.62 9.81
CA GLY A 175 4.94 0.37 10.55
C GLY A 175 3.56 -0.26 10.43
N ILE A 176 2.68 0.22 9.54
CA ILE A 176 1.40 -0.42 9.23
C ILE A 176 1.65 -1.71 8.46
N LYS A 177 1.01 -2.81 8.87
CA LYS A 177 1.28 -4.15 8.35
C LYS A 177 0.23 -4.66 7.37
N VAL A 178 -0.92 -4.02 7.31
CA VAL A 178 -2.04 -4.45 6.47
C VAL A 178 -2.59 -3.27 5.68
N PHE A 179 -2.84 -3.51 4.40
CA PHE A 179 -3.42 -2.56 3.46
C PHE A 179 -4.55 -3.24 2.70
N ALA A 180 -5.71 -2.59 2.60
CA ALA A 180 -6.84 -3.05 1.80
C ALA A 180 -7.08 -2.12 0.61
N THR A 181 -7.31 -2.73 -0.57
CA THR A 181 -7.61 -2.00 -1.81
C THR A 181 -8.61 -2.78 -2.67
N GLY A 182 -9.24 -2.13 -3.63
CA GLY A 182 -10.11 -2.79 -4.59
C GLY A 182 -9.34 -3.70 -5.53
N GLY A 183 -8.49 -3.14 -6.37
CA GLY A 183 -7.70 -3.89 -7.34
C GLY A 183 -6.28 -3.37 -7.51
N ILE A 184 -5.34 -4.28 -7.63
CA ILE A 184 -3.93 -3.97 -7.88
C ILE A 184 -3.65 -3.74 -9.37
N GLY A 185 -2.58 -3.01 -9.66
CA GLY A 185 -1.98 -2.96 -10.98
C GLY A 185 -1.28 -4.26 -11.34
N GLY A 186 -0.92 -4.41 -12.60
CA GLY A 186 -0.30 -5.62 -13.12
C GLY A 186 0.50 -5.35 -14.39
N VAL A 187 0.74 -6.39 -15.17
CA VAL A 187 1.31 -6.31 -16.52
C VAL A 187 0.22 -5.85 -17.48
N HIS A 188 0.47 -4.82 -18.28
CA HIS A 188 -0.47 -4.35 -19.27
C HIS A 188 -0.54 -5.33 -20.47
N ARG A 189 -1.71 -5.36 -21.14
CA ARG A 189 -1.84 -6.12 -22.40
C ARG A 189 -0.87 -5.55 -23.41
N GLY A 190 -0.11 -6.41 -24.10
CA GLY A 190 1.00 -6.00 -24.95
C GLY A 190 2.29 -5.68 -24.18
N GLY A 191 2.33 -6.00 -22.89
CA GLY A 191 3.51 -5.80 -22.01
C GLY A 191 4.76 -6.52 -22.51
N GLU A 192 4.63 -7.58 -23.33
CA GLU A 192 5.74 -8.25 -23.97
C GLU A 192 6.52 -7.37 -24.97
N VAL A 193 5.88 -6.33 -25.48
CA VAL A 193 6.49 -5.38 -26.42
C VAL A 193 6.80 -4.07 -25.71
N SER A 194 5.86 -3.55 -24.92
CA SER A 194 5.96 -2.25 -24.27
C SER A 194 6.75 -2.24 -22.96
N MET A 195 6.91 -3.40 -22.33
CA MET A 195 7.44 -3.55 -20.95
C MET A 195 6.64 -2.75 -19.93
N ASP A 196 5.36 -2.47 -20.20
CA ASP A 196 4.49 -1.70 -19.29
C ASP A 196 4.01 -2.59 -18.14
N VAL A 197 4.67 -2.43 -17.00
CA VAL A 197 4.43 -3.17 -15.76
C VAL A 197 4.20 -2.19 -14.62
N SER A 198 3.13 -2.41 -13.88
CA SER A 198 2.79 -1.56 -12.74
C SER A 198 3.86 -1.63 -11.64
N ALA A 199 4.19 -0.47 -11.07
CA ALA A 199 5.04 -0.38 -9.89
C ALA A 199 4.45 -1.11 -8.67
N ASP A 200 3.15 -1.38 -8.67
CA ASP A 200 2.49 -2.12 -7.60
C ASP A 200 3.12 -3.48 -7.39
N LEU A 201 3.44 -4.21 -8.48
CA LEU A 201 4.03 -5.54 -8.42
C LEU A 201 5.41 -5.53 -7.77
N THR A 202 6.22 -4.53 -8.11
CA THR A 202 7.55 -4.36 -7.51
C THR A 202 7.47 -4.09 -6.01
N GLU A 203 6.52 -3.26 -5.58
CA GLU A 203 6.40 -2.91 -4.16
C GLU A 203 5.76 -4.02 -3.33
N LEU A 204 4.89 -4.83 -3.91
CA LEU A 204 4.39 -6.06 -3.28
C LEU A 204 5.52 -7.00 -2.87
N GLY A 205 6.56 -7.11 -3.72
CA GLY A 205 7.72 -7.95 -3.42
C GLY A 205 8.76 -7.32 -2.48
N ARG A 206 8.78 -5.99 -2.34
CA ARG A 206 9.83 -5.28 -1.58
C ARG A 206 9.45 -4.94 -0.15
N ASN A 207 8.17 -4.85 0.14
CA ASN A 207 7.70 -4.32 1.42
C ASN A 207 6.93 -5.38 2.23
N PRO A 208 7.20 -5.49 3.55
CA PRO A 208 6.52 -6.44 4.42
C PRO A 208 5.12 -5.95 4.85
N VAL A 209 4.27 -5.63 3.87
CA VAL A 209 2.88 -5.21 4.07
C VAL A 209 1.97 -6.23 3.41
N THR A 210 1.01 -6.77 4.16
CA THR A 210 -0.01 -7.67 3.63
C THR A 210 -1.04 -6.84 2.87
N VAL A 211 -1.22 -7.13 1.58
CA VAL A 211 -2.22 -6.45 0.75
C VAL A 211 -3.42 -7.36 0.53
N VAL A 212 -4.59 -6.86 0.90
CA VAL A 212 -5.88 -7.52 0.68
C VAL A 212 -6.57 -6.80 -0.47
N SER A 213 -6.85 -7.50 -1.56
CA SER A 213 -7.46 -6.92 -2.76
C SER A 213 -8.46 -7.87 -3.40
N SER A 214 -9.31 -7.35 -4.29
CA SER A 214 -10.17 -8.17 -5.16
C SER A 214 -9.42 -8.77 -6.36
N GLY A 215 -8.10 -8.63 -6.40
CA GLY A 215 -7.24 -9.17 -7.46
C GLY A 215 -6.67 -8.10 -8.40
N VAL A 216 -6.17 -8.55 -9.52
CA VAL A 216 -5.63 -7.71 -10.59
C VAL A 216 -6.79 -7.03 -11.33
N LYS A 217 -6.64 -5.74 -11.69
CA LYS A 217 -7.64 -5.03 -12.48
C LYS A 217 -7.91 -5.75 -13.80
N SER A 218 -9.17 -5.98 -14.15
CA SER A 218 -9.61 -6.78 -15.31
C SER A 218 -9.13 -6.27 -16.68
N ILE A 219 -8.72 -5.01 -16.76
CA ILE A 219 -8.15 -4.42 -17.99
C ILE A 219 -6.72 -4.91 -18.29
N LEU A 220 -6.06 -5.54 -17.30
CA LEU A 220 -4.67 -5.98 -17.37
C LEU A 220 -4.54 -7.43 -17.88
N ASP A 221 -3.32 -7.84 -18.14
CA ASP A 221 -2.98 -9.23 -18.45
C ASP A 221 -2.80 -10.02 -17.14
N ILE A 222 -3.83 -10.74 -16.75
CA ILE A 222 -3.87 -11.48 -15.48
C ILE A 222 -2.83 -12.59 -15.48
N GLY A 223 -2.72 -13.37 -16.56
CA GLY A 223 -1.77 -14.48 -16.67
C GLY A 223 -0.32 -14.01 -16.51
N ARG A 224 0.07 -12.98 -17.27
CA ARG A 224 1.43 -12.41 -17.14
C ARG A 224 1.67 -11.73 -15.80
N THR A 225 0.65 -11.17 -15.20
CA THR A 225 0.77 -10.58 -13.85
C THR A 225 1.07 -11.65 -12.82
N LEU A 226 0.41 -12.82 -12.90
CA LEU A 226 0.70 -13.95 -12.02
C LEU A 226 2.13 -14.46 -12.23
N GLU A 227 2.55 -14.65 -13.48
CA GLU A 227 3.93 -15.05 -13.80
C GLU A 227 4.97 -14.05 -13.24
N TYR A 228 4.71 -12.75 -13.38
CA TYR A 228 5.58 -11.73 -12.81
C TYR A 228 5.66 -11.85 -11.28
N LEU A 229 4.55 -12.06 -10.60
CA LEU A 229 4.50 -12.21 -9.15
C LEU A 229 5.24 -13.46 -8.66
N VAL A 230 5.19 -14.57 -9.42
CA VAL A 230 5.94 -15.81 -9.11
C VAL A 230 7.45 -15.58 -9.18
N THR A 231 7.93 -14.75 -10.11
CA THR A 231 9.36 -14.44 -10.24
C THR A 231 9.86 -13.43 -9.22
N THR A 232 8.94 -12.69 -8.60
CA THR A 232 9.30 -11.72 -7.56
C THR A 232 9.45 -12.47 -6.23
N PRO A 233 10.55 -12.28 -5.47
CA PRO A 233 10.69 -12.89 -4.16
C PRO A 233 9.65 -12.30 -3.20
N LEU A 234 8.42 -12.78 -3.31
CA LEU A 234 7.37 -12.47 -2.35
C LEU A 234 7.79 -13.06 -1.02
N ILE A 235 7.90 -12.23 -0.02
CA ILE A 235 8.03 -12.69 1.37
C ILE A 235 6.76 -13.50 1.64
N HIS A 236 6.89 -14.81 1.75
CA HIS A 236 5.82 -15.80 1.85
C HIS A 236 4.57 -15.28 2.61
N ASP A 237 3.38 -15.57 2.06
CA ASP A 237 2.05 -15.43 2.68
C ASP A 237 1.48 -14.00 2.88
N ARG A 238 1.95 -12.98 2.15
CA ARG A 238 1.51 -11.60 2.38
C ARG A 238 0.55 -11.02 1.34
N TRP A 239 0.18 -11.80 0.36
CA TRP A 239 -0.81 -11.41 -0.63
C TRP A 239 -2.07 -12.27 -0.50
N LEU A 240 -3.22 -11.64 -0.23
CA LEU A 240 -4.52 -12.27 -0.19
C LEU A 240 -5.37 -11.67 -1.30
N CYS A 241 -5.80 -12.50 -2.23
CA CYS A 241 -6.76 -12.15 -3.27
C CYS A 241 -8.10 -12.80 -2.93
N PHE A 242 -9.16 -12.02 -2.93
CA PHE A 242 -10.53 -12.53 -2.85
C PHE A 242 -11.17 -12.37 -4.22
N SER A 243 -11.42 -13.46 -4.91
CA SER A 243 -12.29 -13.46 -6.10
C SER A 243 -13.75 -13.40 -5.64
N LYS A 244 -14.55 -12.57 -6.29
CA LYS A 244 -15.97 -12.41 -5.99
C LYS A 244 -16.78 -13.67 -6.31
N ASP A 245 -16.26 -14.53 -7.17
CA ASP A 245 -16.99 -15.66 -7.77
C ASP A 245 -16.52 -17.03 -7.30
N GLY A 246 -15.56 -17.09 -6.37
CA GLY A 246 -15.12 -18.37 -5.77
C GLY A 246 -14.51 -19.40 -6.75
N THR A 247 -14.23 -18.98 -7.97
CA THR A 247 -13.55 -19.81 -8.96
C THR A 247 -12.05 -19.59 -8.84
N HIS A 248 -11.39 -20.53 -8.21
CA HIS A 248 -9.96 -20.73 -8.35
C HIS A 248 -9.77 -21.63 -9.58
N ASP A 249 -9.28 -21.09 -10.67
CA ASP A 249 -8.55 -21.81 -11.70
C ASP A 249 -7.06 -21.62 -11.47
#